data_53504b55036b162ea2c244b121b9c9ae
#
_entry.id   53504b55036b162ea2c244b121b9c9ae
#
_cell.length_a   1.000
_cell.length_b   1.000
_cell.length_c   1.000
_cell.angle_alpha   90.00
_cell.angle_beta   90.00
_cell.angle_gamma   90.00
#
_symmetry.space_group_name_H-M   'P 1'
#
loop_
_entity.id
_entity.type
_entity.pdbx_description
1 polymer ?
#
loop_
_entity_poly.entity_id
_entity_poly.type
_entity_poly.pdbx_seq_one_letter_code
_entity_poly.pdbx_strand_id
1 'polypeptide(L)'
;MGFFDAAVCILFTTLAASYAWGMRGAVIGGEKGAMLPGAFIGLILAWFSGGGIRECFWIPAAAGLMGMTFGGIEPYGETIGMVLHRGRSDYRPVKGYFGLAFKGALWFSVCGGFIAFALSAMSGAVYSAADIIIFCLLVPVIEQIGYRIFNRPYDKEKGIYPKIYYSLTRREEWGSNLTLLVSMLAMAVIRGDDLALAMIAGGFFFGGVGWLVAMKFYVLSVFPLKNGKYLFGRLHGKGMIDGWKNMEFALGAAGGFGLSLAFCMNYGVVEKYNSFIAQNGRFNVLEPAEGAMPAVMASVAALLLAVNAFPLIRSKRGKKVNGFVCDLIERPLFNVIPMLFVLLGSQVAARLMTAFMLIFACALKCAFDMFDKSKLSLLWQAIFIAGSAAVFAADIILGGFGAFWIIFSGTVPYLAAELLHTLYEGKLKGVSVKNTLIKSPFALVYSCFVAQSILICFVSWKIFGV
;
A
#
# COMPACT_ATOMS: atom_id res chain seq x y z
N MET A 1 16.36 20.82 -5.84
CA MET A 1 15.64 20.91 -4.53
C MET A 1 16.62 21.35 -3.45
N GLY A 2 16.23 22.33 -2.61
CA GLY A 2 17.07 22.79 -1.50
C GLY A 2 17.16 21.74 -0.37
N PHE A 3 18.19 21.88 0.49
CA PHE A 3 18.37 20.96 1.63
C PHE A 3 17.15 20.91 2.55
N PHE A 4 16.53 22.06 2.82
CA PHE A 4 15.36 22.16 3.67
C PHE A 4 14.16 21.40 3.06
N ASP A 5 13.89 21.59 1.77
CA ASP A 5 12.79 20.92 1.08
C ASP A 5 13.00 19.40 1.03
N ALA A 6 14.25 18.96 0.83
CA ALA A 6 14.60 17.55 0.88
C ALA A 6 14.34 16.96 2.28
N ALA A 7 14.77 17.66 3.33
CA ALA A 7 14.52 17.21 4.70
C ALA A 7 13.02 17.12 5.03
N VAL A 8 12.23 18.10 4.58
CA VAL A 8 10.77 18.11 4.75
C VAL A 8 10.13 16.98 3.95
N CYS A 9 10.53 16.77 2.69
CA CYS A 9 10.04 15.67 1.86
C CYS A 9 10.29 14.31 2.54
N ILE A 10 11.50 14.08 3.01
CA ILE A 10 11.87 12.84 3.69
C ILE A 10 11.07 12.66 4.98
N LEU A 11 11.02 13.68 5.83
CA LEU A 11 10.29 13.62 7.10
C LEU A 11 8.80 13.37 6.88
N PHE A 12 8.19 14.11 5.96
CA PHE A 12 6.77 14.00 5.67
C PHE A 12 6.41 12.65 5.06
N THR A 13 7.17 12.17 4.10
CA THR A 13 6.97 10.83 3.51
C THR A 13 7.14 9.73 4.55
N THR A 14 8.16 9.83 5.41
CA THR A 14 8.40 8.90 6.52
C THR A 14 7.20 8.84 7.47
N LEU A 15 6.70 10.01 7.89
CA LEU A 15 5.56 10.13 8.80
C LEU A 15 4.28 9.57 8.18
N ALA A 16 3.99 9.95 6.93
CA ALA A 16 2.78 9.52 6.23
C ALA A 16 2.79 8.02 5.92
N ALA A 17 3.94 7.47 5.52
CA ALA A 17 4.09 6.04 5.29
C ALA A 17 3.99 5.23 6.60
N SER A 18 4.55 5.73 7.70
CA SER A 18 4.39 5.16 9.04
C SER A 18 2.93 5.07 9.44
N TYR A 19 2.22 6.18 9.34
CA TYR A 19 0.79 6.30 9.60
C TYR A 19 -0.02 5.30 8.75
N ALA A 20 0.18 5.33 7.45
CA ALA A 20 -0.57 4.52 6.51
C ALA A 20 -0.32 3.01 6.70
N TRP A 21 0.92 2.63 7.01
CA TRP A 21 1.24 1.24 7.29
C TRP A 21 0.65 0.76 8.62
N GLY A 22 0.65 1.60 9.64
CA GLY A 22 -0.05 1.32 10.89
C GLY A 22 -1.57 1.14 10.71
N MET A 23 -2.17 1.93 9.80
CA MET A 23 -3.58 1.78 9.42
C MET A 23 -3.87 0.48 8.69
N ARG A 24 -2.94 -0.01 7.87
CA ARG A 24 -3.08 -1.24 7.08
C ARG A 24 -3.47 -2.45 7.92
N GLY A 25 -2.86 -2.63 9.06
CA GLY A 25 -3.07 -3.81 9.90
C GLY A 25 -4.36 -3.81 10.71
N ALA A 26 -5.19 -2.78 10.53
CA ALA A 26 -6.47 -2.65 11.18
C ALA A 26 -7.55 -3.58 10.57
N VAL A 27 -8.70 -3.04 10.24
CA VAL A 27 -9.83 -3.80 9.71
C VAL A 27 -9.60 -4.31 8.28
N ILE A 28 -8.80 -3.59 7.50
CA ILE A 28 -8.74 -3.80 6.04
C ILE A 28 -7.70 -4.84 5.64
N GLY A 29 -6.56 -4.89 6.28
CA GLY A 29 -5.52 -5.91 6.10
C GLY A 29 -5.17 -6.32 4.66
N GLY A 30 -4.20 -7.21 4.51
CA GLY A 30 -3.84 -7.79 3.22
C GLY A 30 -3.41 -6.78 2.16
N GLU A 31 -3.66 -7.11 0.91
CA GLU A 31 -3.32 -6.30 -0.27
C GLU A 31 -4.03 -4.95 -0.29
N LYS A 32 -5.29 -4.91 0.12
CA LYS A 32 -6.10 -3.67 0.12
C LYS A 32 -5.61 -2.65 1.14
N GLY A 33 -5.22 -3.09 2.33
CA GLY A 33 -4.61 -2.20 3.32
C GLY A 33 -3.24 -1.69 2.89
N ALA A 34 -2.47 -2.49 2.13
CA ALA A 34 -1.16 -2.10 1.62
C ALA A 34 -1.23 -0.99 0.55
N MET A 35 -2.36 -0.78 -0.10
CA MET A 35 -2.55 0.32 -1.05
C MET A 35 -2.28 1.69 -0.43
N LEU A 36 -2.68 1.87 0.82
CA LEU A 36 -2.63 3.17 1.49
C LEU A 36 -1.21 3.75 1.58
N PRO A 37 -0.20 3.07 2.14
CA PRO A 37 1.15 3.60 2.18
C PRO A 37 1.74 3.90 0.80
N GLY A 38 1.45 3.07 -0.20
CA GLY A 38 1.90 3.32 -1.57
C GLY A 38 1.31 4.60 -2.17
N ALA A 39 0.01 4.83 -1.97
CA ALA A 39 -0.66 6.05 -2.43
C ALA A 39 -0.08 7.31 -1.79
N PHE A 40 0.16 7.30 -0.47
CA PHE A 40 0.75 8.43 0.23
C PHE A 40 2.17 8.74 -0.25
N ILE A 41 3.01 7.72 -0.39
CA ILE A 41 4.38 7.92 -0.86
C ILE A 41 4.36 8.53 -2.27
N GLY A 42 3.61 7.94 -3.21
CA GLY A 42 3.52 8.44 -4.57
C GLY A 42 2.99 9.87 -4.65
N LEU A 43 1.96 10.19 -3.86
CA LEU A 43 1.37 11.52 -3.77
C LEU A 43 2.40 12.58 -3.30
N ILE A 44 3.09 12.29 -2.19
CA ILE A 44 4.01 13.23 -1.58
C ILE A 44 5.22 13.46 -2.49
N LEU A 45 5.79 12.41 -3.08
CA LEU A 45 6.90 12.54 -4.01
C LEU A 45 6.51 13.32 -5.26
N ALA A 46 5.31 13.09 -5.80
CA ALA A 46 4.80 13.90 -6.92
C ALA A 46 4.65 15.37 -6.55
N TRP A 47 4.18 15.66 -5.35
CA TRP A 47 4.06 17.02 -4.87
C TRP A 47 5.40 17.73 -4.78
N PHE A 48 6.40 17.08 -4.20
CA PHE A 48 7.76 17.63 -4.09
C PHE A 48 8.52 17.63 -5.42
N SER A 49 8.05 16.93 -6.44
CA SER A 49 8.63 17.01 -7.79
C SER A 49 8.50 18.40 -8.41
N GLY A 50 7.46 19.15 -8.04
CA GLY A 50 7.18 20.45 -8.66
C GLY A 50 6.74 20.38 -10.12
N GLY A 51 6.59 21.53 -10.77
CA GLY A 51 6.33 21.63 -12.20
C GLY A 51 5.13 20.81 -12.71
N GLY A 52 5.20 20.35 -13.95
CA GLY A 52 4.15 19.56 -14.59
C GLY A 52 3.89 18.20 -13.94
N ILE A 53 4.88 17.62 -13.24
CA ILE A 53 4.69 16.39 -12.47
C ILE A 53 3.73 16.63 -11.31
N ARG A 54 3.92 17.75 -10.58
CA ARG A 54 3.05 18.12 -9.45
C ARG A 54 1.60 18.32 -9.89
N GLU A 55 1.35 18.87 -11.04
CA GLU A 55 -0.02 19.06 -11.57
C GLU A 55 -0.75 17.74 -11.80
N CYS A 56 0.01 16.66 -11.96
CA CYS A 56 -0.49 15.32 -12.23
C CYS A 56 -0.24 14.33 -11.09
N PHE A 57 -0.21 14.81 -9.85
CA PHE A 57 0.12 14.02 -8.66
C PHE A 57 -0.71 12.73 -8.49
N TRP A 58 -1.89 12.66 -9.10
CA TRP A 58 -2.71 11.46 -9.09
C TRP A 58 -2.03 10.25 -9.75
N ILE A 59 -1.20 10.48 -10.76
CA ILE A 59 -0.54 9.41 -11.50
C ILE A 59 0.48 8.67 -10.61
N PRO A 60 1.46 9.33 -9.98
CA PRO A 60 2.36 8.66 -9.04
C PRO A 60 1.66 8.13 -7.78
N ALA A 61 0.59 8.79 -7.32
CA ALA A 61 -0.21 8.29 -6.20
C ALA A 61 -0.86 6.94 -6.54
N ALA A 62 -1.50 6.84 -7.70
CA ALA A 62 -2.10 5.60 -8.18
C ALA A 62 -1.05 4.53 -8.47
N ALA A 63 0.08 4.88 -9.06
CA ALA A 63 1.18 3.96 -9.31
C ALA A 63 1.75 3.38 -8.00
N GLY A 64 1.95 4.22 -6.99
CA GLY A 64 2.37 3.78 -5.66
C GLY A 64 1.35 2.88 -4.98
N LEU A 65 0.06 3.25 -5.06
CA LEU A 65 -1.06 2.44 -4.59
C LEU A 65 -1.00 1.03 -5.19
N MET A 66 -0.90 0.95 -6.51
CA MET A 66 -0.87 -0.33 -7.22
C MET A 66 0.42 -1.10 -6.96
N GLY A 67 1.55 -0.44 -6.98
CA GLY A 67 2.84 -1.07 -6.70
C GLY A 67 2.89 -1.73 -5.34
N MET A 68 2.30 -1.10 -4.32
CA MET A 68 2.27 -1.69 -2.98
C MET A 68 1.28 -2.85 -2.83
N THR A 69 0.24 -2.94 -3.68
CA THR A 69 -0.68 -4.10 -3.64
C THR A 69 0.02 -5.41 -3.97
N PHE A 70 0.98 -5.42 -4.88
CA PHE A 70 1.77 -6.61 -5.20
C PHE A 70 2.49 -7.14 -3.96
N GLY A 71 3.07 -6.26 -3.14
CA GLY A 71 3.64 -6.64 -1.86
C GLY A 71 2.61 -7.09 -0.83
N GLY A 72 1.47 -6.43 -0.78
CA GLY A 72 0.41 -6.70 0.18
C GLY A 72 -0.19 -8.10 0.12
N ILE A 73 -0.05 -8.79 -1.00
CA ILE A 73 -0.51 -10.17 -1.22
C ILE A 73 0.30 -11.17 -0.36
N GLU A 74 1.55 -10.84 -0.02
CA GLU A 74 2.44 -11.73 0.72
C GLU A 74 2.02 -11.94 2.17
N PRO A 75 1.86 -13.21 2.62
CA PRO A 75 1.58 -13.51 4.01
C PRO A 75 2.85 -13.32 4.86
N TYR A 76 2.80 -12.42 5.83
CA TYR A 76 3.93 -12.19 6.76
C TYR A 76 3.64 -12.63 8.19
N GLY A 77 2.39 -12.77 8.58
CA GLY A 77 2.02 -13.19 9.93
C GLY A 77 2.61 -14.54 10.34
N GLU A 78 2.60 -15.52 9.45
CA GLU A 78 3.23 -16.82 9.66
C GLU A 78 4.75 -16.70 9.79
N THR A 79 5.36 -15.85 8.98
CA THR A 79 6.81 -15.60 9.03
C THR A 79 7.21 -14.95 10.35
N ILE A 80 6.38 -14.05 10.90
CA ILE A 80 6.52 -13.51 12.26
C ILE A 80 6.44 -14.63 13.30
N GLY A 81 5.50 -15.56 13.12
CA GLY A 81 5.38 -16.74 13.99
C GLY A 81 6.66 -17.57 14.07
N MET A 82 7.39 -17.73 12.96
CA MET A 82 8.70 -18.39 12.95
C MET A 82 9.75 -17.69 13.82
N VAL A 83 9.63 -16.37 14.00
CA VAL A 83 10.55 -15.58 14.84
C VAL A 83 10.17 -15.65 16.32
N LEU A 84 8.87 -15.61 16.63
CA LEU A 84 8.38 -15.33 17.97
C LEU A 84 7.97 -16.56 18.77
N HIS A 85 7.40 -17.57 18.13
CA HIS A 85 6.75 -18.67 18.83
C HIS A 85 7.70 -19.86 19.06
N ARG A 86 8.50 -19.79 20.12
CA ARG A 86 9.50 -20.82 20.51
C ARG A 86 8.96 -22.24 20.69
N GLY A 87 7.67 -22.38 21.00
CA GLY A 87 7.04 -23.71 21.19
C GLY A 87 6.47 -24.34 19.91
N ARG A 88 6.50 -23.64 18.78
CA ARG A 88 5.99 -24.19 17.51
C ARG A 88 7.04 -25.06 16.81
N SER A 89 6.57 -26.08 16.10
CA SER A 89 7.41 -26.97 15.31
C SER A 89 8.16 -26.25 14.17
N ASP A 90 7.63 -25.12 13.71
CA ASP A 90 8.18 -24.28 12.66
C ASP A 90 9.03 -23.10 13.18
N TYR A 91 9.35 -23.05 14.48
CA TYR A 91 10.23 -22.02 15.04
C TYR A 91 11.61 -22.06 14.39
N ARG A 92 11.92 -21.05 13.60
CA ARG A 92 13.17 -20.87 12.86
C ARG A 92 13.48 -19.39 12.74
N PRO A 93 13.95 -18.74 13.82
CA PRO A 93 14.05 -17.29 13.89
C PRO A 93 14.94 -16.69 12.79
N VAL A 94 16.08 -17.28 12.49
CA VAL A 94 16.98 -16.80 11.44
C VAL A 94 16.29 -16.82 10.08
N LYS A 95 15.61 -17.93 9.74
CA LYS A 95 14.82 -18.04 8.52
C LYS A 95 13.66 -17.03 8.49
N GLY A 96 13.00 -16.84 9.63
CA GLY A 96 11.92 -15.87 9.76
C GLY A 96 12.39 -14.43 9.54
N TYR A 97 13.48 -14.03 10.18
CA TYR A 97 14.07 -12.70 9.95
C TYR A 97 14.49 -12.49 8.49
N PHE A 98 15.16 -13.48 7.90
CA PHE A 98 15.52 -13.40 6.48
C PHE A 98 14.28 -13.28 5.58
N GLY A 99 13.27 -14.10 5.82
CA GLY A 99 12.01 -14.07 5.04
C GLY A 99 11.29 -12.73 5.14
N LEU A 100 11.23 -12.12 6.34
CA LEU A 100 10.64 -10.81 6.52
C LEU A 100 11.45 -9.72 5.82
N ALA A 101 12.78 -9.72 5.97
CA ALA A 101 13.64 -8.75 5.30
C ALA A 101 13.51 -8.86 3.78
N PHE A 102 13.50 -10.08 3.24
CA PHE A 102 13.35 -10.32 1.81
C PHE A 102 11.99 -9.85 1.29
N LYS A 103 10.89 -10.16 2.00
CA LYS A 103 9.54 -9.68 1.64
C LYS A 103 9.46 -8.16 1.65
N GLY A 104 9.97 -7.51 2.68
CA GLY A 104 9.97 -6.04 2.74
C GLY A 104 10.82 -5.41 1.63
N ALA A 105 11.96 -5.99 1.32
CA ALA A 105 12.78 -5.58 0.20
C ALA A 105 11.99 -5.61 -1.11
N LEU A 106 11.29 -6.72 -1.41
CA LEU A 106 10.45 -6.85 -2.59
C LEU A 106 9.31 -5.83 -2.62
N TRP A 107 8.60 -5.65 -1.51
CA TRP A 107 7.42 -4.78 -1.45
C TRP A 107 7.75 -3.33 -1.76
N PHE A 108 8.73 -2.79 -1.06
CA PHE A 108 9.10 -1.38 -1.25
C PHE A 108 9.87 -1.14 -2.56
N SER A 109 10.60 -2.13 -3.08
CA SER A 109 11.22 -2.03 -4.41
C SER A 109 10.19 -1.92 -5.52
N VAL A 110 9.18 -2.82 -5.51
CA VAL A 110 8.12 -2.83 -6.52
C VAL A 110 7.31 -1.53 -6.43
N CYS A 111 6.98 -1.08 -5.21
CA CYS A 111 6.31 0.19 -5.01
C CYS A 111 7.14 1.37 -5.55
N GLY A 112 8.41 1.45 -5.18
CA GLY A 112 9.33 2.50 -5.62
C GLY A 112 9.52 2.51 -7.13
N GLY A 113 9.65 1.33 -7.73
CA GLY A 113 9.76 1.19 -9.17
C GLY A 113 8.53 1.68 -9.92
N PHE A 114 7.32 1.34 -9.49
CA PHE A 114 6.11 1.85 -10.14
C PHE A 114 5.92 3.36 -9.97
N ILE A 115 6.25 3.91 -8.79
CA ILE A 115 6.24 5.36 -8.60
C ILE A 115 7.23 6.04 -9.55
N ALA A 116 8.46 5.52 -9.65
CA ALA A 116 9.46 6.07 -10.55
C ALA A 116 9.05 5.94 -12.03
N PHE A 117 8.53 4.79 -12.44
CA PHE A 117 7.97 4.63 -13.79
C PHE A 117 6.88 5.65 -14.11
N ALA A 118 6.00 5.96 -13.15
CA ALA A 118 4.99 6.98 -13.35
C ALA A 118 5.60 8.38 -13.50
N LEU A 119 6.59 8.72 -12.67
CA LEU A 119 7.30 10.01 -12.75
C LEU A 119 8.05 10.16 -14.08
N SER A 120 8.73 9.08 -14.52
CA SER A 120 9.49 9.08 -15.78
C SER A 120 8.57 9.06 -17.00
N ALA A 121 7.51 8.26 -16.98
CA ALA A 121 6.56 8.14 -18.10
C ALA A 121 5.81 9.45 -18.35
N MET A 122 5.45 10.20 -17.30
CA MET A 122 4.78 11.50 -17.49
C MET A 122 5.60 12.50 -18.30
N SER A 123 6.92 12.39 -18.30
CA SER A 123 7.78 13.24 -19.12
C SER A 123 7.80 12.82 -20.61
N GLY A 124 7.57 11.52 -20.91
CA GLY A 124 7.77 10.97 -22.25
C GLY A 124 9.25 10.91 -22.70
N ALA A 125 10.18 11.28 -21.81
CA ALA A 125 11.61 11.29 -22.14
C ALA A 125 12.25 9.92 -22.13
N VAL A 126 11.73 8.98 -21.31
CA VAL A 126 12.33 7.66 -21.06
C VAL A 126 11.53 6.55 -21.73
N TYR A 127 10.21 6.58 -21.58
CA TYR A 127 9.33 5.51 -22.05
C TYR A 127 8.40 5.97 -23.15
N SER A 128 8.28 5.14 -24.20
CA SER A 128 7.23 5.24 -25.19
C SER A 128 5.95 4.55 -24.74
N ALA A 129 4.84 4.83 -25.41
CA ALA A 129 3.59 4.11 -25.17
C ALA A 129 3.74 2.59 -25.38
N ALA A 130 4.51 2.18 -26.38
CA ALA A 130 4.76 0.77 -26.67
C ALA A 130 5.51 0.08 -25.53
N ASP A 131 6.48 0.74 -24.91
CA ASP A 131 7.22 0.20 -23.76
C ASP A 131 6.27 -0.10 -22.60
N ILE A 132 5.41 0.84 -22.27
CA ILE A 132 4.45 0.73 -21.19
C ILE A 132 3.42 -0.36 -21.47
N ILE A 133 2.87 -0.39 -22.70
CA ILE A 133 1.89 -1.41 -23.09
C ILE A 133 2.51 -2.80 -23.03
N ILE A 134 3.68 -3.00 -23.61
CA ILE A 134 4.39 -4.29 -23.60
C ILE A 134 4.69 -4.71 -22.16
N PHE A 135 5.25 -3.81 -21.35
CA PHE A 135 5.57 -4.11 -19.96
C PHE A 135 4.32 -4.55 -19.18
N CYS A 136 3.24 -3.76 -19.21
CA CYS A 136 2.02 -4.09 -18.49
C CYS A 136 1.38 -5.40 -18.96
N LEU A 137 1.37 -5.69 -20.26
CA LEU A 137 0.85 -6.96 -20.79
C LEU A 137 1.71 -8.16 -20.39
N LEU A 138 3.01 -7.98 -20.18
CA LEU A 138 3.92 -9.04 -19.74
C LEU A 138 3.84 -9.30 -18.23
N VAL A 139 3.45 -8.34 -17.40
CA VAL A 139 3.40 -8.49 -15.93
C VAL A 139 2.67 -9.78 -15.50
N PRO A 140 1.46 -10.11 -15.97
CA PRO A 140 0.78 -11.34 -15.57
C PRO A 140 1.56 -12.61 -15.91
N VAL A 141 2.22 -12.61 -17.04
CA VAL A 141 3.03 -13.76 -17.50
C VAL A 141 4.27 -13.92 -16.62
N ILE A 142 4.96 -12.82 -16.36
CA ILE A 142 6.16 -12.76 -15.51
C ILE A 142 5.84 -13.23 -14.09
N GLU A 143 4.75 -12.75 -13.51
CA GLU A 143 4.31 -13.18 -12.18
C GLU A 143 3.98 -14.67 -12.13
N GLN A 144 3.28 -15.20 -13.15
CA GLN A 144 2.98 -16.63 -13.22
C GLN A 144 4.24 -17.50 -13.38
N ILE A 145 5.20 -17.05 -14.14
CA ILE A 145 6.51 -17.72 -14.26
C ILE A 145 7.19 -17.78 -12.89
N GLY A 146 7.32 -16.65 -12.22
CA GLY A 146 7.93 -16.56 -10.89
C GLY A 146 7.22 -17.42 -9.85
N TYR A 147 5.89 -17.36 -9.83
CA TYR A 147 5.10 -18.21 -8.96
C TYR A 147 5.37 -19.70 -9.18
N ARG A 148 5.39 -20.16 -10.43
CA ARG A 148 5.60 -21.56 -10.75
C ARG A 148 7.00 -22.05 -10.45
N ILE A 149 8.01 -21.22 -10.69
CA ILE A 149 9.43 -21.58 -10.45
C ILE A 149 9.72 -21.61 -8.94
N PHE A 150 9.29 -20.61 -8.19
CA PHE A 150 9.75 -20.40 -6.81
C PHE A 150 8.73 -20.82 -5.75
N ASN A 151 7.43 -20.70 -6.02
CA ASN A 151 6.38 -20.94 -5.04
C ASN A 151 5.62 -22.26 -5.27
N ARG A 152 6.09 -23.11 -6.18
CA ARG A 152 5.53 -24.43 -6.42
C ARG A 152 6.61 -25.54 -6.22
N PRO A 153 6.20 -26.78 -5.94
CA PRO A 153 4.84 -27.23 -5.64
C PRO A 153 4.36 -26.77 -4.27
N TYR A 154 3.05 -26.54 -4.12
CA TYR A 154 2.41 -26.24 -2.83
C TYR A 154 1.08 -26.97 -2.71
N ASP A 155 0.97 -27.87 -1.73
CA ASP A 155 -0.25 -28.56 -1.34
C ASP A 155 -0.24 -28.73 0.18
N LYS A 156 -0.98 -27.86 0.87
CA LYS A 156 -1.01 -27.85 2.34
C LYS A 156 -1.59 -29.17 2.91
N GLU A 157 -2.59 -29.76 2.26
CA GLU A 157 -3.26 -30.96 2.74
C GLU A 157 -2.33 -32.17 2.67
N LYS A 158 -1.48 -32.21 1.66
CA LYS A 158 -0.46 -33.25 1.48
C LYS A 158 0.89 -32.94 2.15
N GLY A 159 1.02 -31.78 2.80
CA GLY A 159 2.28 -31.35 3.39
C GLY A 159 3.39 -31.04 2.39
N ILE A 160 3.03 -30.70 1.13
CA ILE A 160 3.99 -30.39 0.08
C ILE A 160 4.25 -28.90 0.05
N TYR A 161 5.52 -28.51 0.21
CA TYR A 161 5.95 -27.11 0.24
C TYR A 161 7.08 -26.85 -0.77
N PRO A 162 7.19 -25.60 -1.28
CA PRO A 162 8.35 -25.19 -2.09
C PRO A 162 9.66 -25.35 -1.32
N LYS A 163 10.79 -25.43 -2.03
CA LYS A 163 12.12 -25.51 -1.40
C LYS A 163 12.38 -24.33 -0.43
N ILE A 164 11.96 -23.14 -0.82
CA ILE A 164 12.04 -21.93 0.00
C ILE A 164 10.63 -21.46 0.31
N TYR A 165 10.25 -21.50 1.57
CA TYR A 165 8.95 -21.04 2.05
C TYR A 165 9.08 -20.45 3.45
N TYR A 166 8.20 -19.52 3.76
CA TYR A 166 8.17 -18.78 5.03
C TYR A 166 6.80 -18.85 5.71
N SER A 167 5.88 -19.69 5.19
CA SER A 167 4.55 -19.91 5.73
C SER A 167 4.12 -21.35 5.53
N LEU A 168 3.69 -22.02 6.61
CA LEU A 168 3.18 -23.40 6.55
C LEU A 168 1.70 -23.47 6.18
N THR A 169 0.93 -22.42 6.44
CA THR A 169 -0.52 -22.46 6.35
C THR A 169 -1.09 -21.65 5.20
N ARG A 170 -0.28 -20.76 4.61
CA ARG A 170 -0.69 -19.87 3.53
C ARG A 170 0.22 -20.04 2.33
N ARG A 171 -0.38 -19.93 1.16
CA ARG A 171 0.33 -19.84 -0.11
C ARG A 171 1.22 -18.58 -0.11
N GLU A 172 2.42 -18.70 -0.59
CA GLU A 172 3.36 -17.59 -0.78
C GLU A 172 3.50 -17.20 -2.25
N GLU A 173 3.86 -15.94 -2.49
CA GLU A 173 3.96 -15.35 -3.81
C GLU A 173 5.20 -14.48 -4.01
N TRP A 174 6.16 -14.59 -3.10
CA TRP A 174 7.40 -13.83 -3.21
C TRP A 174 8.14 -14.07 -4.53
N GLY A 175 7.97 -15.24 -5.15
CA GLY A 175 8.55 -15.53 -6.46
C GLY A 175 7.95 -14.69 -7.58
N SER A 176 6.63 -14.43 -7.55
CA SER A 176 5.97 -13.49 -8.46
C SER A 176 6.54 -12.08 -8.31
N ASN A 177 6.64 -11.60 -7.06
CA ASN A 177 7.19 -10.28 -6.77
C ASN A 177 8.67 -10.15 -7.15
N LEU A 178 9.46 -11.23 -6.97
CA LEU A 178 10.87 -11.26 -7.37
C LEU A 178 11.02 -11.14 -8.89
N THR A 179 10.24 -11.92 -9.66
CA THR A 179 10.33 -11.86 -11.13
C THR A 179 9.79 -10.53 -11.67
N LEU A 180 8.75 -9.96 -11.04
CA LEU A 180 8.29 -8.61 -11.35
C LEU A 180 9.40 -7.59 -11.11
N LEU A 181 10.05 -7.63 -9.95
CA LEU A 181 11.18 -6.75 -9.63
C LEU A 181 12.33 -6.88 -10.64
N VAL A 182 12.71 -8.11 -11.02
CA VAL A 182 13.75 -8.35 -12.02
C VAL A 182 13.35 -7.75 -13.38
N SER A 183 12.10 -7.90 -13.80
CA SER A 183 11.62 -7.30 -15.06
C SER A 183 11.59 -5.77 -15.02
N MET A 184 11.25 -5.18 -13.87
CA MET A 184 11.31 -3.72 -13.67
C MET A 184 12.76 -3.22 -13.74
N LEU A 185 13.69 -3.91 -13.10
CA LEU A 185 15.12 -3.59 -13.19
C LEU A 185 15.62 -3.69 -14.63
N ALA A 186 15.27 -4.75 -15.35
CA ALA A 186 15.64 -4.92 -16.75
C ALA A 186 15.10 -3.77 -17.62
N MET A 187 13.84 -3.40 -17.45
CA MET A 187 13.23 -2.29 -18.16
C MET A 187 13.94 -0.95 -17.85
N ALA A 188 14.20 -0.68 -16.57
CA ALA A 188 14.90 0.53 -16.14
C ALA A 188 16.32 0.61 -16.68
N VAL A 189 17.08 -0.49 -16.67
CA VAL A 189 18.43 -0.56 -17.25
C VAL A 189 18.40 -0.35 -18.76
N ILE A 190 17.53 -1.05 -19.48
CA ILE A 190 17.43 -0.96 -20.95
C ILE A 190 17.06 0.47 -21.39
N ARG A 191 16.23 1.16 -20.62
CA ARG A 191 15.76 2.51 -20.93
C ARG A 191 16.62 3.60 -20.29
N GLY A 192 17.56 3.28 -19.43
CA GLY A 192 18.40 4.26 -18.73
C GLY A 192 17.62 5.10 -17.73
N ASP A 193 16.62 4.51 -17.04
CA ASP A 193 15.84 5.19 -16.00
C ASP A 193 16.57 5.16 -14.66
N ASP A 194 17.47 6.12 -14.45
CA ASP A 194 18.26 6.24 -13.21
C ASP A 194 17.38 6.45 -11.98
N LEU A 195 16.25 7.16 -12.12
CA LEU A 195 15.32 7.36 -11.01
C LEU A 195 14.67 6.04 -10.58
N ALA A 196 14.24 5.24 -11.55
CA ALA A 196 13.67 3.93 -11.24
C ALA A 196 14.69 3.01 -10.57
N LEU A 197 15.92 2.96 -11.08
CA LEU A 197 16.99 2.17 -10.47
C LEU A 197 17.26 2.59 -9.03
N ALA A 198 17.35 3.90 -8.78
CA ALA A 198 17.59 4.43 -7.44
C ALA A 198 16.43 4.14 -6.48
N MET A 199 15.18 4.32 -6.92
CA MET A 199 14.01 4.07 -6.08
C MET A 199 13.79 2.58 -5.81
N ILE A 200 14.05 1.71 -6.78
CA ILE A 200 14.07 0.26 -6.59
C ILE A 200 15.13 -0.14 -5.56
N ALA A 201 16.35 0.37 -5.69
CA ALA A 201 17.45 0.07 -4.76
C ALA A 201 17.16 0.60 -3.34
N GLY A 202 16.66 1.83 -3.22
CA GLY A 202 16.25 2.42 -1.95
C GLY A 202 15.13 1.62 -1.27
N GLY A 203 14.11 1.23 -2.04
CA GLY A 203 13.02 0.37 -1.58
C GLY A 203 13.52 -1.00 -1.13
N PHE A 204 14.45 -1.61 -1.87
CA PHE A 204 15.04 -2.90 -1.53
C PHE A 204 15.80 -2.84 -0.20
N PHE A 205 16.70 -1.90 -0.07
CA PHE A 205 17.52 -1.78 1.12
C PHE A 205 16.69 -1.41 2.35
N PHE A 206 15.94 -0.32 2.27
CA PHE A 206 15.21 0.19 3.44
C PHE A 206 13.93 -0.61 3.74
N GLY A 207 13.31 -1.24 2.76
CA GLY A 207 12.24 -2.20 3.00
C GLY A 207 12.73 -3.46 3.71
N GLY A 208 13.89 -3.98 3.31
CA GLY A 208 14.52 -5.13 3.95
C GLY A 208 14.99 -4.82 5.39
N VAL A 209 15.79 -3.79 5.56
CA VAL A 209 16.26 -3.34 6.88
C VAL A 209 15.09 -2.91 7.75
N GLY A 210 14.09 -2.27 7.16
CA GLY A 210 12.87 -1.84 7.85
C GLY A 210 12.15 -2.98 8.54
N TRP A 211 12.05 -4.15 7.91
CA TRP A 211 11.51 -5.33 8.57
C TRP A 211 12.33 -5.81 9.76
N LEU A 212 13.66 -5.78 9.66
CA LEU A 212 14.54 -6.16 10.78
C LEU A 212 14.35 -5.22 11.97
N VAL A 213 14.30 -3.92 11.71
CA VAL A 213 14.05 -2.90 12.73
C VAL A 213 12.64 -3.06 13.31
N ALA A 214 11.63 -3.22 12.46
CA ALA A 214 10.24 -3.40 12.86
C ALA A 214 10.05 -4.62 13.75
N MET A 215 10.65 -5.76 13.40
CA MET A 215 10.61 -6.96 14.22
C MET A 215 11.34 -6.77 15.55
N LYS A 216 12.46 -6.05 15.56
CA LYS A 216 13.14 -5.72 16.81
C LYS A 216 12.26 -4.86 17.73
N PHE A 217 11.54 -3.89 17.12
CA PHE A 217 10.58 -3.07 17.86
C PHE A 217 9.44 -3.90 18.44
N TYR A 218 8.91 -4.85 17.64
CA TYR A 218 7.91 -5.80 18.14
C TYR A 218 8.43 -6.56 19.37
N VAL A 219 9.58 -7.22 19.23
CA VAL A 219 10.16 -8.03 20.31
C VAL A 219 10.40 -7.20 21.56
N LEU A 220 10.99 -6.01 21.44
CA LEU A 220 11.23 -5.11 22.57
C LEU A 220 9.95 -4.56 23.21
N SER A 221 8.86 -4.49 22.46
CA SER A 221 7.57 -4.01 22.96
C SER A 221 6.83 -5.07 23.77
N VAL A 222 6.98 -6.36 23.42
CA VAL A 222 6.15 -7.45 23.96
C VAL A 222 6.90 -8.31 24.96
N PHE A 223 8.20 -8.51 24.79
CA PHE A 223 9.00 -9.39 25.63
C PHE A 223 9.87 -8.61 26.62
N PRO A 224 10.11 -9.17 27.82
CA PRO A 224 10.99 -8.53 28.77
C PRO A 224 12.45 -8.51 28.29
N LEU A 225 13.16 -7.47 28.65
CA LEU A 225 14.59 -7.34 28.48
C LEU A 225 15.34 -8.37 29.38
N LYS A 226 16.64 -8.52 29.17
CA LYS A 226 17.47 -9.45 29.95
C LYS A 226 17.41 -9.25 31.50
N ASN A 227 17.11 -8.01 31.90
CA ASN A 227 16.93 -7.65 33.31
C ASN A 227 15.49 -7.86 33.82
N GLY A 228 14.62 -8.54 33.07
CA GLY A 228 13.24 -8.80 33.42
C GLY A 228 12.29 -7.60 33.29
N LYS A 229 12.80 -6.41 32.90
CA LYS A 229 11.97 -5.20 32.70
C LYS A 229 11.48 -5.12 31.27
N TYR A 230 10.31 -4.53 31.08
CA TYR A 230 9.78 -4.21 29.75
C TYR A 230 10.23 -2.83 29.29
N LEU A 231 10.50 -2.67 28.00
CA LEU A 231 10.94 -1.39 27.42
C LEU A 231 9.96 -0.25 27.76
N PHE A 232 8.66 -0.53 27.69
CA PHE A 232 7.59 0.41 28.01
C PHE A 232 6.95 0.12 29.38
N GLY A 233 7.70 -0.31 30.36
CA GLY A 233 7.35 -0.79 31.69
C GLY A 233 5.94 -0.50 32.22
N ARG A 234 5.65 0.77 32.53
CA ARG A 234 4.32 1.18 33.04
C ARG A 234 3.18 0.98 32.05
N LEU A 235 3.40 1.22 30.76
CA LEU A 235 2.39 1.04 29.72
C LEU A 235 2.13 -0.44 29.47
N HIS A 236 3.16 -1.26 29.49
CA HIS A 236 3.04 -2.71 29.37
C HIS A 236 2.21 -3.30 30.50
N GLY A 237 2.49 -2.91 31.76
CA GLY A 237 1.73 -3.36 32.93
C GLY A 237 0.25 -2.93 32.91
N LYS A 238 -0.10 -1.89 32.15
CA LYS A 238 -1.50 -1.46 31.93
C LYS A 238 -2.15 -2.15 30.73
N GLY A 239 -1.45 -3.03 30.00
CA GLY A 239 -1.96 -3.67 28.81
C GLY A 239 -2.16 -2.71 27.62
N MET A 240 -1.42 -1.59 27.60
CA MET A 240 -1.57 -0.54 26.57
C MET A 240 -0.61 -0.69 25.38
N ILE A 241 0.26 -1.68 25.38
CA ILE A 241 1.25 -1.88 24.32
C ILE A 241 0.74 -2.88 23.30
N ASP A 242 0.68 -2.43 22.04
CA ASP A 242 0.45 -3.28 20.89
C ASP A 242 1.75 -3.40 20.06
N GLY A 243 2.43 -4.54 20.24
CA GLY A 243 3.69 -4.81 19.52
C GLY A 243 3.50 -4.91 18.01
N TRP A 244 2.32 -5.37 17.56
CA TRP A 244 2.02 -5.47 16.14
C TRP A 244 1.95 -4.10 15.48
N LYS A 245 1.24 -3.16 16.11
CA LYS A 245 1.14 -1.78 15.64
C LYS A 245 2.49 -1.06 15.68
N ASN A 246 3.27 -1.26 16.74
CA ASN A 246 4.62 -0.69 16.82
C ASN A 246 5.52 -1.16 15.67
N MET A 247 5.41 -2.45 15.31
CA MET A 247 6.11 -3.02 14.16
C MET A 247 5.64 -2.38 12.84
N GLU A 248 4.34 -2.23 12.66
CA GLU A 248 3.77 -1.65 11.45
C GLU A 248 4.17 -0.20 11.26
N PHE A 249 4.13 0.62 12.31
CA PHE A 249 4.63 2.00 12.26
C PHE A 249 6.11 2.07 11.87
N ALA A 250 6.94 1.22 12.47
CA ALA A 250 8.38 1.20 12.19
C ALA A 250 8.68 0.77 10.75
N LEU A 251 7.96 -0.24 10.24
CA LEU A 251 8.12 -0.71 8.86
C LEU A 251 7.75 0.37 7.85
N GLY A 252 6.60 1.01 8.05
CA GLY A 252 6.16 2.10 7.18
C GLY A 252 7.13 3.27 7.18
N ALA A 253 7.62 3.66 8.37
CA ALA A 253 8.61 4.71 8.51
C ALA A 253 9.89 4.40 7.72
N ALA A 254 10.44 3.21 7.87
CA ALA A 254 11.68 2.81 7.18
C ALA A 254 11.52 2.79 5.66
N GLY A 255 10.43 2.23 5.15
CA GLY A 255 10.15 2.20 3.72
C GLY A 255 9.91 3.58 3.13
N GLY A 256 9.11 4.43 3.80
CA GLY A 256 8.89 5.81 3.40
C GLY A 256 10.16 6.64 3.40
N PHE A 257 10.99 6.50 4.43
CA PHE A 257 12.32 7.11 4.50
C PHE A 257 13.20 6.70 3.30
N GLY A 258 13.28 5.39 3.02
CA GLY A 258 14.16 4.89 1.96
C GLY A 258 13.76 5.39 0.57
N LEU A 259 12.46 5.36 0.26
CA LEU A 259 11.97 5.83 -1.04
C LEU A 259 12.13 7.33 -1.21
N SER A 260 11.82 8.12 -0.17
CA SER A 260 12.00 9.58 -0.25
C SER A 260 13.46 10.00 -0.26
N LEU A 261 14.35 9.29 0.44
CA LEU A 261 15.78 9.53 0.37
C LEU A 261 16.31 9.27 -1.04
N ALA A 262 15.96 8.11 -1.65
CA ALA A 262 16.36 7.78 -3.00
C ALA A 262 15.86 8.82 -4.02
N PHE A 263 14.62 9.27 -3.87
CA PHE A 263 14.03 10.34 -4.68
C PHE A 263 14.81 11.67 -4.52
N CYS A 264 15.05 12.12 -3.30
CA CYS A 264 15.75 13.37 -3.04
C CYS A 264 17.19 13.35 -3.55
N MET A 265 17.90 12.24 -3.40
CA MET A 265 19.26 12.08 -3.93
C MET A 265 19.33 12.12 -5.46
N ASN A 266 18.23 11.78 -6.14
CA ASN A 266 18.11 11.77 -7.60
C ASN A 266 17.23 12.91 -8.13
N TYR A 267 17.00 13.95 -7.35
CA TYR A 267 16.11 15.04 -7.72
C TYR A 267 16.51 15.76 -9.01
N GLY A 268 17.78 15.82 -9.35
CA GLY A 268 18.25 16.36 -10.62
C GLY A 268 17.69 15.63 -11.84
N VAL A 269 17.35 14.35 -11.73
CA VAL A 269 16.64 13.60 -12.80
C VAL A 269 15.19 14.08 -12.90
N VAL A 270 14.54 14.33 -11.77
CA VAL A 270 13.17 14.85 -11.71
C VAL A 270 13.08 16.25 -12.33
N GLU A 271 14.08 17.09 -12.08
CA GLU A 271 14.18 18.44 -12.71
C GLU A 271 14.32 18.34 -14.24
N LYS A 272 15.08 17.36 -14.75
CA LYS A 272 15.16 17.09 -16.20
C LYS A 272 13.80 16.68 -16.75
N TYR A 273 13.05 15.83 -16.05
CA TYR A 273 11.70 15.43 -16.48
C TYR A 273 10.74 16.63 -16.53
N ASN A 274 10.76 17.49 -15.50
CA ASN A 274 9.95 18.72 -15.52
C ASN A 274 10.35 19.66 -16.65
N SER A 275 11.65 19.82 -16.92
CA SER A 275 12.14 20.64 -18.05
C SER A 275 11.68 20.08 -19.38
N PHE A 276 11.67 18.76 -19.55
CA PHE A 276 11.18 18.12 -20.76
C PHE A 276 9.66 18.32 -20.94
N ILE A 277 8.89 18.19 -19.85
CA ILE A 277 7.43 18.47 -19.84
C ILE A 277 7.15 19.93 -20.23
N ALA A 278 7.94 20.88 -19.69
CA ALA A 278 7.77 22.31 -20.01
C ALA A 278 8.03 22.62 -21.50
N GLN A 279 8.95 21.90 -22.13
CA GLN A 279 9.31 22.11 -23.54
C GLN A 279 8.38 21.39 -24.53
N ASN A 280 7.95 20.18 -24.20
CA ASN A 280 7.27 19.27 -25.13
C ASN A 280 5.81 18.97 -24.76
N GLY A 281 5.36 19.50 -23.64
CA GLY A 281 4.10 19.07 -23.03
C GLY A 281 4.25 17.73 -22.29
N ARG A 282 3.25 17.40 -21.49
CA ARG A 282 3.19 16.15 -20.77
C ARG A 282 2.87 14.99 -21.71
N PHE A 283 3.57 13.87 -21.51
CA PHE A 283 3.20 12.61 -22.18
C PHE A 283 1.80 12.18 -21.72
N ASN A 284 0.92 12.06 -22.67
CA ASN A 284 -0.48 11.78 -22.43
C ASN A 284 -1.08 11.08 -23.63
N VAL A 285 -1.20 9.75 -23.56
CA VAL A 285 -1.76 8.94 -24.65
C VAL A 285 -3.27 8.79 -24.53
N LEU A 286 -3.82 8.98 -23.34
CA LEU A 286 -5.20 8.59 -23.02
C LEU A 286 -6.05 9.71 -22.41
N GLU A 287 -5.71 11.01 -22.58
CA GLU A 287 -6.64 12.05 -22.16
C GLU A 287 -7.79 12.15 -23.16
N PRO A 288 -9.01 11.85 -22.72
CA PRO A 288 -10.16 12.01 -23.59
C PRO A 288 -10.45 13.50 -23.81
N ALA A 289 -11.05 13.82 -24.96
CA ALA A 289 -11.61 15.14 -25.18
C ALA A 289 -12.55 15.52 -24.02
N GLU A 290 -12.57 16.81 -23.63
CA GLU A 290 -13.32 17.29 -22.44
C GLU A 290 -14.77 16.78 -22.38
N GLY A 291 -15.47 16.69 -23.51
CA GLY A 291 -16.84 16.18 -23.58
C GLY A 291 -17.00 14.66 -23.36
N ALA A 292 -15.93 13.87 -23.53
CA ALA A 292 -15.95 12.41 -23.33
C ALA A 292 -15.58 11.99 -21.89
N MET A 293 -15.11 12.91 -21.06
CA MET A 293 -14.61 12.65 -19.71
C MET A 293 -15.60 11.89 -18.82
N PRO A 294 -16.89 12.28 -18.72
CA PRO A 294 -17.86 11.56 -17.87
C PRO A 294 -18.05 10.10 -18.32
N ALA A 295 -18.08 9.84 -19.64
CA ALA A 295 -18.25 8.50 -20.17
C ALA A 295 -17.04 7.61 -19.89
N VAL A 296 -15.82 8.15 -20.04
CA VAL A 296 -14.57 7.44 -19.68
C VAL A 296 -14.52 7.17 -18.19
N MET A 297 -14.87 8.14 -17.35
CA MET A 297 -14.96 7.96 -15.89
C MET A 297 -15.93 6.85 -15.53
N ALA A 298 -17.13 6.86 -16.10
CA ALA A 298 -18.13 5.81 -15.86
C ALA A 298 -17.63 4.44 -16.35
N SER A 299 -16.97 4.37 -17.49
CA SER A 299 -16.44 3.11 -18.05
C SER A 299 -15.31 2.53 -17.19
N VAL A 300 -14.37 3.36 -16.74
CA VAL A 300 -13.28 2.93 -15.84
C VAL A 300 -13.85 2.51 -14.48
N ALA A 301 -14.80 3.25 -13.91
CA ALA A 301 -15.46 2.89 -12.68
C ALA A 301 -16.22 1.56 -12.81
N ALA A 302 -16.96 1.35 -13.90
CA ALA A 302 -17.68 0.12 -14.18
C ALA A 302 -16.71 -1.09 -14.32
N LEU A 303 -15.58 -0.90 -15.01
CA LEU A 303 -14.54 -1.91 -15.15
C LEU A 303 -13.94 -2.28 -13.78
N LEU A 304 -13.60 -1.28 -12.98
CA LEU A 304 -13.07 -1.49 -11.62
C LEU A 304 -14.09 -2.20 -10.71
N LEU A 305 -15.37 -1.83 -10.81
CA LEU A 305 -16.46 -2.51 -10.11
C LEU A 305 -16.60 -3.96 -10.55
N ALA A 306 -16.60 -4.24 -11.85
CA ALA A 306 -16.73 -5.57 -12.39
C ALA A 306 -15.57 -6.48 -11.94
N VAL A 307 -14.34 -5.99 -12.03
CA VAL A 307 -13.13 -6.71 -11.60
C VAL A 307 -13.16 -7.00 -10.09
N ASN A 308 -13.61 -6.03 -9.27
CA ASN A 308 -13.73 -6.22 -7.83
C ASN A 308 -14.93 -7.12 -7.42
N ALA A 309 -16.02 -7.09 -8.19
CA ALA A 309 -17.19 -7.90 -7.91
C ALA A 309 -17.01 -9.37 -8.31
N PHE A 310 -16.15 -9.66 -9.26
CA PHE A 310 -15.94 -10.99 -9.81
C PHE A 310 -15.56 -12.05 -8.75
N PRO A 311 -14.58 -11.82 -7.85
CA PRO A 311 -14.25 -12.75 -6.77
C PRO A 311 -15.42 -13.00 -5.81
N LEU A 312 -16.23 -11.96 -5.54
CA LEU A 312 -17.39 -12.03 -4.65
C LEU A 312 -18.52 -12.89 -5.24
N ILE A 313 -18.82 -12.68 -6.53
CA ILE A 313 -19.84 -13.42 -7.26
C ILE A 313 -19.46 -14.90 -7.31
N ARG A 314 -18.18 -15.19 -7.50
CA ARG A 314 -17.65 -16.53 -7.56
C ARG A 314 -17.74 -17.26 -6.22
N SER A 315 -17.32 -16.62 -5.13
CA SER A 315 -17.34 -17.22 -3.79
C SER A 315 -18.75 -17.63 -3.35
N LYS A 316 -19.77 -16.85 -3.73
CA LYS A 316 -21.17 -17.13 -3.42
C LYS A 316 -21.80 -18.24 -4.29
N ARG A 317 -21.30 -18.48 -5.51
CA ARG A 317 -21.89 -19.47 -6.44
C ARG A 317 -21.32 -20.88 -6.31
N GLY A 318 -20.33 -21.12 -5.43
CA GLY A 318 -19.77 -22.46 -5.17
C GLY A 318 -19.16 -23.16 -6.40
N LYS A 319 -19.04 -22.47 -7.53
CA LYS A 319 -18.49 -23.07 -8.76
C LYS A 319 -16.97 -23.16 -8.67
N LYS A 320 -16.45 -24.39 -8.76
CA LYS A 320 -15.01 -24.62 -8.99
C LYS A 320 -14.63 -24.09 -10.38
N VAL A 321 -14.22 -22.83 -10.46
CA VAL A 321 -13.53 -22.32 -11.64
C VAL A 321 -12.09 -22.83 -11.59
N ASN A 322 -11.54 -23.19 -12.76
CA ASN A 322 -10.15 -23.65 -12.87
C ASN A 322 -9.20 -22.68 -12.12
N GLY A 323 -8.43 -23.20 -11.16
CA GLY A 323 -7.55 -22.40 -10.30
C GLY A 323 -6.58 -21.52 -11.10
N PHE A 324 -6.13 -21.98 -12.28
CA PHE A 324 -5.29 -21.19 -13.18
C PHE A 324 -5.98 -19.92 -13.69
N VAL A 325 -7.22 -20.04 -14.14
CA VAL A 325 -8.02 -18.89 -14.63
C VAL A 325 -8.23 -17.89 -13.50
N CYS A 326 -8.42 -18.38 -12.28
CA CYS A 326 -8.58 -17.51 -11.11
C CYS A 326 -7.30 -16.78 -10.76
N ASP A 327 -6.19 -17.50 -10.74
CA ASP A 327 -4.87 -16.93 -10.47
C ASP A 327 -4.46 -15.91 -11.55
N LEU A 328 -4.91 -16.09 -12.78
CA LEU A 328 -4.66 -15.16 -13.88
C LEU A 328 -5.58 -13.93 -13.84
N ILE A 329 -6.84 -14.09 -13.41
CA ILE A 329 -7.83 -13.00 -13.40
C ILE A 329 -7.83 -12.23 -12.09
N GLU A 330 -7.73 -12.93 -10.93
CA GLU A 330 -7.91 -12.30 -9.61
C GLU A 330 -6.77 -11.35 -9.24
N ARG A 331 -5.58 -11.51 -9.78
CA ARG A 331 -4.40 -10.75 -9.35
C ARG A 331 -3.80 -9.88 -10.42
N PRO A 332 -3.32 -10.44 -11.56
CA PRO A 332 -2.62 -9.61 -12.53
C PRO A 332 -3.55 -8.65 -13.27
N LEU A 333 -4.73 -9.09 -13.69
CA LEU A 333 -5.65 -8.23 -14.43
C LEU A 333 -6.24 -7.12 -13.57
N PHE A 334 -6.46 -7.37 -12.26
CA PHE A 334 -6.94 -6.37 -11.33
C PHE A 334 -5.96 -5.20 -11.19
N ASN A 335 -4.66 -5.49 -11.16
CA ASN A 335 -3.63 -4.49 -10.98
C ASN A 335 -3.10 -3.95 -12.32
N VAL A 336 -3.01 -4.80 -13.33
CA VAL A 336 -2.34 -4.49 -14.60
C VAL A 336 -3.13 -3.53 -15.47
N ILE A 337 -4.44 -3.74 -15.63
CA ILE A 337 -5.27 -2.88 -16.48
C ILE A 337 -5.28 -1.44 -15.95
N PRO A 338 -5.61 -1.19 -14.66
CA PRO A 338 -5.52 0.16 -14.12
C PRO A 338 -4.11 0.76 -14.21
N MET A 339 -3.06 -0.03 -13.95
CA MET A 339 -1.68 0.43 -14.06
C MET A 339 -1.33 0.86 -15.48
N LEU A 340 -1.80 0.12 -16.48
CA LEU A 340 -1.62 0.49 -17.89
C LEU A 340 -2.21 1.89 -18.18
N PHE A 341 -3.45 2.14 -17.76
CA PHE A 341 -4.10 3.45 -17.97
C PHE A 341 -3.37 4.57 -17.22
N VAL A 342 -2.90 4.31 -16.02
CA VAL A 342 -2.15 5.26 -15.19
C VAL A 342 -0.81 5.61 -15.84
N LEU A 343 -0.03 4.60 -16.22
CA LEU A 343 1.30 4.82 -16.82
C LEU A 343 1.23 5.41 -18.24
N LEU A 344 0.13 5.21 -18.95
CA LEU A 344 -0.15 5.91 -20.23
C LEU A 344 -0.61 7.37 -20.05
N GLY A 345 -0.57 7.89 -18.81
CA GLY A 345 -0.75 9.31 -18.52
C GLY A 345 -2.19 9.73 -18.20
N SER A 346 -3.13 8.80 -18.01
CA SER A 346 -4.52 9.14 -17.69
C SER A 346 -4.67 9.59 -16.23
N GLN A 347 -4.78 10.89 -16.00
CA GLN A 347 -5.12 11.46 -14.69
C GLN A 347 -6.50 11.01 -14.19
N VAL A 348 -7.44 10.90 -15.11
CA VAL A 348 -8.81 10.48 -14.78
C VAL A 348 -8.80 9.07 -14.24
N ALA A 349 -8.13 8.14 -14.92
CA ALA A 349 -7.99 6.77 -14.44
C ALA A 349 -7.25 6.72 -13.10
N ALA A 350 -6.17 7.49 -12.94
CA ALA A 350 -5.40 7.56 -11.71
C ALA A 350 -6.23 8.08 -10.54
N ARG A 351 -6.98 9.16 -10.74
CA ARG A 351 -7.87 9.76 -9.73
C ARG A 351 -8.97 8.80 -9.31
N LEU A 352 -9.69 8.26 -10.30
CA LEU A 352 -10.77 7.30 -10.05
C LEU A 352 -10.28 6.05 -9.34
N MET A 353 -9.14 5.50 -9.76
CA MET A 353 -8.58 4.32 -9.15
C MET A 353 -8.15 4.59 -7.70
N THR A 354 -7.48 5.70 -7.45
CA THR A 354 -7.05 6.07 -6.10
C THR A 354 -8.26 6.24 -5.17
N ALA A 355 -9.25 7.00 -5.59
CA ALA A 355 -10.45 7.23 -4.81
C ALA A 355 -11.28 5.94 -4.65
N PHE A 356 -11.48 5.18 -5.74
CA PHE A 356 -12.23 3.93 -5.70
C PHE A 356 -11.55 2.89 -4.78
N MET A 357 -10.25 2.68 -4.93
CA MET A 357 -9.54 1.65 -4.17
C MET A 357 -9.37 2.04 -2.70
N LEU A 358 -9.02 3.28 -2.40
CA LEU A 358 -8.84 3.73 -1.03
C LEU A 358 -10.16 3.86 -0.26
N ILE A 359 -11.20 4.34 -0.90
CA ILE A 359 -12.45 4.65 -0.21
C ILE A 359 -13.44 3.49 -0.37
N PHE A 360 -13.78 3.17 -1.61
CA PHE A 360 -14.87 2.25 -1.89
C PHE A 360 -14.50 0.77 -1.65
N ALA A 361 -13.36 0.30 -2.16
CA ALA A 361 -12.96 -1.10 -1.97
C ALA A 361 -12.67 -1.42 -0.50
N CYS A 362 -12.12 -0.44 0.24
CA CYS A 362 -11.89 -0.58 1.67
C CYS A 362 -13.21 -0.56 2.46
N ALA A 363 -14.13 0.34 2.11
CA ALA A 363 -15.46 0.39 2.70
C ALA A 363 -16.22 -0.91 2.45
N LEU A 364 -16.20 -1.42 1.21
CA LEU A 364 -16.83 -2.70 0.88
C LEU A 364 -16.22 -3.85 1.69
N LYS A 365 -14.89 -3.93 1.79
CA LYS A 365 -14.25 -4.99 2.56
C LYS A 365 -14.65 -4.91 4.04
N CYS A 366 -14.61 -3.73 4.64
CA CYS A 366 -15.08 -3.54 6.01
C CYS A 366 -16.55 -3.95 6.16
N ALA A 367 -17.40 -3.56 5.20
CA ALA A 367 -18.78 -3.97 5.20
C ALA A 367 -18.94 -5.49 5.17
N PHE A 368 -18.20 -6.19 4.32
CA PHE A 368 -18.28 -7.66 4.21
C PHE A 368 -17.70 -8.38 5.42
N ASP A 369 -16.56 -7.96 5.95
CA ASP A 369 -15.94 -8.57 7.13
C ASP A 369 -16.82 -8.40 8.39
N MET A 370 -17.63 -7.34 8.44
CA MET A 370 -18.58 -7.09 9.53
C MET A 370 -19.95 -7.77 9.32
N PHE A 371 -20.27 -8.22 8.10
CA PHE A 371 -21.60 -8.73 7.71
C PHE A 371 -22.02 -10.01 8.43
N ASP A 372 -21.07 -10.79 8.89
CA ASP A 372 -21.34 -12.08 9.53
C ASP A 372 -21.75 -11.97 11.01
N LYS A 373 -21.79 -10.77 11.60
CA LYS A 373 -21.73 -10.69 13.06
C LYS A 373 -22.86 -9.97 13.79
N SER A 374 -23.65 -9.09 13.19
CA SER A 374 -24.88 -8.54 13.82
C SER A 374 -25.70 -7.55 12.94
N LYS A 375 -27.01 -7.36 13.27
CA LYS A 375 -27.88 -6.37 12.59
C LYS A 375 -27.44 -4.91 12.79
N LEU A 376 -26.73 -4.62 13.88
CA LEU A 376 -26.19 -3.28 14.16
C LEU A 376 -25.04 -2.94 13.20
N SER A 377 -24.32 -3.96 12.74
CA SER A 377 -23.24 -3.80 11.77
C SER A 377 -23.73 -3.32 10.41
N LEU A 378 -24.94 -3.68 9.98
CA LEU A 378 -25.54 -3.25 8.71
C LEU A 378 -25.74 -1.73 8.64
N LEU A 379 -26.24 -1.11 9.74
CA LEU A 379 -26.44 0.34 9.79
C LEU A 379 -25.09 1.08 9.68
N TRP A 380 -24.09 0.64 10.43
CA TRP A 380 -22.77 1.23 10.39
C TRP A 380 -22.06 1.02 9.05
N GLN A 381 -22.26 -0.12 8.42
CA GLN A 381 -21.76 -0.37 7.06
C GLN A 381 -22.39 0.56 6.04
N ALA A 382 -23.71 0.75 6.12
CA ALA A 382 -24.42 1.66 5.24
C ALA A 382 -23.94 3.11 5.43
N ILE A 383 -23.76 3.56 6.69
CA ILE A 383 -23.21 4.89 7.02
C ILE A 383 -21.79 5.03 6.49
N PHE A 384 -20.94 4.01 6.66
CA PHE A 384 -19.55 4.03 6.22
C PHE A 384 -19.44 4.06 4.69
N ILE A 385 -20.23 3.24 3.98
CA ILE A 385 -20.28 3.22 2.52
C ILE A 385 -20.83 4.55 2.00
N ALA A 386 -21.93 5.03 2.58
CA ALA A 386 -22.53 6.29 2.17
C ALA A 386 -21.60 7.49 2.44
N GLY A 387 -20.94 7.52 3.60
CA GLY A 387 -19.95 8.54 3.94
C GLY A 387 -18.75 8.53 2.99
N SER A 388 -18.22 7.34 2.66
CA SER A 388 -17.12 7.19 1.71
C SER A 388 -17.53 7.62 0.31
N ALA A 389 -18.74 7.25 -0.14
CA ALA A 389 -19.28 7.67 -1.42
C ALA A 389 -19.53 9.20 -1.47
N ALA A 390 -20.02 9.80 -0.36
CA ALA A 390 -20.21 11.24 -0.28
C ALA A 390 -18.89 12.02 -0.33
N VAL A 391 -17.83 11.54 0.35
CA VAL A 391 -16.49 12.14 0.26
C VAL A 391 -15.94 12.03 -1.16
N PHE A 392 -16.14 10.89 -1.80
CA PHE A 392 -15.72 10.68 -3.20
C PHE A 392 -16.48 11.61 -4.16
N ALA A 393 -17.80 11.72 -4.01
CA ALA A 393 -18.63 12.61 -4.83
C ALA A 393 -18.24 14.09 -4.61
N ALA A 394 -18.00 14.50 -3.37
CA ALA A 394 -17.54 15.84 -3.04
C ALA A 394 -16.18 16.15 -3.69
N ASP A 395 -15.23 15.21 -3.68
CA ASP A 395 -13.94 15.37 -4.33
C ASP A 395 -14.08 15.58 -5.85
N ILE A 396 -14.99 14.83 -6.50
CA ILE A 396 -15.28 14.99 -7.93
C ILE A 396 -15.94 16.33 -8.23
N ILE A 397 -16.98 16.69 -7.45
CA ILE A 397 -17.81 17.89 -7.70
C ILE A 397 -17.01 19.16 -7.47
N LEU A 398 -16.22 19.21 -6.42
CA LEU A 398 -15.47 20.40 -6.00
C LEU A 398 -14.11 20.55 -6.73
N GLY A 399 -13.87 19.78 -7.75
CA GLY A 399 -12.68 19.94 -8.61
C GLY A 399 -11.38 19.44 -8.01
N GLY A 400 -11.47 18.56 -7.01
CA GLY A 400 -10.33 18.01 -6.26
C GLY A 400 -9.90 18.94 -5.14
N PHE A 401 -10.17 18.54 -3.94
CA PHE A 401 -9.45 19.06 -2.79
C PHE A 401 -7.97 18.75 -2.99
N GLY A 402 -7.08 19.65 -2.62
CA GLY A 402 -5.64 19.44 -2.75
C GLY A 402 -5.17 18.16 -2.07
N ALA A 403 -3.89 17.86 -2.19
CA ALA A 403 -3.25 16.64 -1.63
C ALA A 403 -3.64 16.36 -0.16
N PHE A 404 -3.90 17.40 0.61
CA PHE A 404 -4.40 17.33 1.99
C PHE A 404 -5.72 16.57 2.11
N TRP A 405 -6.71 16.90 1.26
CA TRP A 405 -8.03 16.26 1.33
C TRP A 405 -8.03 14.82 0.83
N ILE A 406 -7.11 14.48 -0.08
CA ILE A 406 -6.93 13.10 -0.51
C ILE A 406 -6.42 12.26 0.68
N ILE A 407 -5.41 12.77 1.36
CA ILE A 407 -4.85 12.16 2.57
C ILE A 407 -5.96 12.03 3.62
N PHE A 408 -6.67 13.09 3.90
CA PHE A 408 -7.71 13.12 4.93
C PHE A 408 -8.92 12.26 4.54
N SER A 409 -9.43 12.39 3.33
CA SER A 409 -10.57 11.60 2.86
C SER A 409 -10.28 10.10 2.77
N GLY A 410 -9.06 9.72 2.44
CA GLY A 410 -8.63 8.32 2.43
C GLY A 410 -8.45 7.74 3.84
N THR A 411 -8.10 8.53 4.84
CA THR A 411 -7.80 8.03 6.20
C THR A 411 -8.98 8.07 7.16
N VAL A 412 -9.90 9.01 7.02
CA VAL A 412 -11.08 9.09 7.89
C VAL A 412 -11.93 7.81 7.87
N PRO A 413 -12.27 7.22 6.71
CA PRO A 413 -12.97 5.95 6.67
C PRO A 413 -12.23 4.81 7.38
N TYR A 414 -10.90 4.76 7.27
CA TYR A 414 -10.10 3.76 7.97
C TYR A 414 -10.14 3.93 9.47
N LEU A 415 -9.97 5.17 9.96
CA LEU A 415 -10.06 5.47 11.41
C LEU A 415 -11.43 5.14 11.96
N ALA A 416 -12.49 5.51 11.24
CA ALA A 416 -13.85 5.20 11.64
C ALA A 416 -14.10 3.68 11.69
N ALA A 417 -13.64 2.94 10.69
CA ALA A 417 -13.77 1.49 10.65
C ALA A 417 -13.01 0.81 11.81
N GLU A 418 -11.79 1.26 12.09
CA GLU A 418 -10.98 0.75 13.20
C GLU A 418 -11.64 1.03 14.55
N LEU A 419 -12.13 2.24 14.75
CA LEU A 419 -12.85 2.61 15.96
C LEU A 419 -14.09 1.73 16.16
N LEU A 420 -14.92 1.60 15.14
CA LEU A 420 -16.15 0.80 15.19
C LEU A 420 -15.87 -0.68 15.43
N HIS A 421 -14.86 -1.23 14.76
CA HIS A 421 -14.45 -2.61 14.96
C HIS A 421 -13.97 -2.85 16.39
N THR A 422 -13.17 -1.95 16.93
CA THR A 422 -12.65 -2.06 18.30
C THR A 422 -13.75 -1.97 19.35
N LEU A 423 -14.71 -1.06 19.16
CA LEU A 423 -15.87 -0.95 20.05
C LEU A 423 -16.75 -2.20 19.97
N TYR A 424 -16.94 -2.75 18.80
CA TYR A 424 -17.70 -3.97 18.58
C TYR A 424 -17.03 -5.18 19.24
N GLU A 425 -15.73 -5.38 19.05
CA GLU A 425 -14.97 -6.44 19.68
C GLU A 425 -14.97 -6.32 21.22
N GLY A 426 -14.86 -5.10 21.74
CA GLY A 426 -15.01 -4.84 23.18
C GLY A 426 -16.37 -5.26 23.71
N LYS A 427 -17.46 -4.92 22.98
CA LYS A 427 -18.82 -5.30 23.33
C LYS A 427 -19.01 -6.83 23.33
N LEU A 428 -18.49 -7.53 22.34
CA LEU A 428 -18.55 -9.01 22.27
C LEU A 428 -17.85 -9.68 23.46
N LYS A 429 -16.82 -9.04 24.00
CA LYS A 429 -16.04 -9.51 25.16
C LYS A 429 -16.65 -9.02 26.49
N GLY A 430 -17.80 -8.36 26.47
CA GLY A 430 -18.44 -7.80 27.67
C GLY A 430 -17.67 -6.63 28.29
N VAL A 431 -16.75 -6.01 27.55
CA VAL A 431 -15.94 -4.88 28.03
C VAL A 431 -16.70 -3.57 27.79
N SER A 432 -16.77 -2.70 28.79
CA SER A 432 -17.41 -1.39 28.63
C SER A 432 -16.65 -0.53 27.61
N VAL A 433 -17.38 0.34 26.91
CA VAL A 433 -16.82 1.30 25.94
C VAL A 433 -15.66 2.10 26.55
N LYS A 434 -15.83 2.58 27.78
CA LYS A 434 -14.80 3.32 28.52
C LYS A 434 -13.51 2.47 28.69
N ASN A 435 -13.65 1.22 29.09
CA ASN A 435 -12.50 0.34 29.29
C ASN A 435 -11.84 -0.03 27.95
N THR A 436 -12.63 -0.23 26.90
CA THR A 436 -12.11 -0.50 25.55
C THR A 436 -11.29 0.69 25.03
N LEU A 437 -11.75 1.91 25.21
CA LEU A 437 -11.09 3.10 24.69
C LEU A 437 -9.89 3.56 25.54
N ILE A 438 -9.97 3.43 26.87
CA ILE A 438 -9.00 4.07 27.78
C ILE A 438 -7.96 3.07 28.31
N LYS A 439 -8.33 1.80 28.50
CA LYS A 439 -7.47 0.80 29.16
C LYS A 439 -6.93 -0.27 28.21
N SER A 440 -7.14 -0.16 26.92
CA SER A 440 -6.65 -1.13 25.92
C SER A 440 -5.46 -0.58 25.14
N PRO A 441 -4.67 -1.41 24.46
CA PRO A 441 -3.65 -0.98 23.50
C PRO A 441 -4.20 0.00 22.46
N PHE A 442 -5.50 -0.11 22.17
CA PHE A 442 -6.23 0.76 21.26
C PHE A 442 -6.12 2.24 21.65
N ALA A 443 -6.20 2.58 22.94
CA ALA A 443 -6.11 3.97 23.39
C ALA A 443 -4.78 4.62 22.96
N LEU A 444 -3.66 3.92 23.12
CA LEU A 444 -2.35 4.42 22.73
C LEU A 444 -2.20 4.46 21.20
N VAL A 445 -2.61 3.40 20.51
CA VAL A 445 -2.57 3.34 19.05
C VAL A 445 -3.43 4.43 18.43
N TYR A 446 -4.65 4.62 18.93
CA TYR A 446 -5.54 5.66 18.44
C TYR A 446 -4.98 7.07 18.70
N SER A 447 -4.38 7.29 19.87
CA SER A 447 -3.71 8.56 20.18
C SER A 447 -2.53 8.81 19.23
N CYS A 448 -1.75 7.78 18.86
CA CYS A 448 -0.70 7.89 17.86
C CYS A 448 -1.25 8.25 16.48
N PHE A 449 -2.37 7.65 16.05
CA PHE A 449 -3.02 8.01 14.79
C PHE A 449 -3.52 9.45 14.79
N VAL A 450 -4.17 9.89 15.87
CA VAL A 450 -4.64 11.27 15.99
C VAL A 450 -3.47 12.25 15.96
N ALA A 451 -2.41 11.98 16.73
CA ALA A 451 -1.23 12.84 16.75
C ALA A 451 -0.55 12.91 15.38
N GLN A 452 -0.38 11.78 14.70
CA GLN A 452 0.17 11.74 13.34
C GLN A 452 -0.75 12.45 12.34
N SER A 453 -2.07 12.28 12.44
CA SER A 453 -3.05 12.98 11.60
C SER A 453 -2.93 14.50 11.77
N ILE A 454 -2.88 14.99 13.01
CA ILE A 454 -2.71 16.43 13.30
C ILE A 454 -1.39 16.94 12.71
N LEU A 455 -0.30 16.20 12.89
CA LEU A 455 1.00 16.58 12.37
C LEU A 455 1.02 16.58 10.84
N ILE A 456 0.42 15.58 10.19
CA ILE A 456 0.28 15.53 8.74
C ILE A 456 -0.56 16.71 8.24
N CYS A 457 -1.67 17.02 8.91
CA CYS A 457 -2.51 18.17 8.61
C CYS A 457 -1.75 19.49 8.74
N PHE A 458 -0.99 19.67 9.84
CA PHE A 458 -0.19 20.86 10.06
C PHE A 458 0.90 21.03 9.01
N VAL A 459 1.62 19.97 8.70
CA VAL A 459 2.67 19.98 7.67
C VAL A 459 2.05 20.29 6.30
N SER A 460 0.92 19.67 5.95
CA SER A 460 0.19 19.94 4.71
C SER A 460 -0.21 21.41 4.60
N TRP A 461 -0.79 21.96 5.67
CA TRP A 461 -1.18 23.37 5.70
C TRP A 461 0.03 24.30 5.52
N LYS A 462 1.14 24.05 6.23
CA LYS A 462 2.35 24.88 6.11
C LYS A 462 3.03 24.80 4.76
N ILE A 463 3.04 23.61 4.15
CA ILE A 463 3.76 23.37 2.88
C ILE A 463 2.88 23.70 1.68
N PHE A 464 1.61 23.36 1.74
CA PHE A 464 0.72 23.41 0.59
C PHE A 464 -0.21 24.63 0.61
N GLY A 465 -0.27 25.37 1.73
CA GLY A 465 -1.10 26.57 1.86
C GLY A 465 -2.61 26.27 1.84
N VAL A 466 -3.03 25.03 2.20
CA VAL A 466 -4.42 24.58 2.12
C VAL A 466 -4.97 24.27 3.50
#